data_00c0e657ec128f2c70b330d54f16dce2
#
_entry.id   00c0e657ec128f2c70b330d54f16dce2
#
_cell.length_a   1.000
_cell.length_b   1.000
_cell.length_c   1.000
_cell.angle_alpha   90.00
_cell.angle_beta   90.00
_cell.angle_gamma   90.00
#
_symmetry.space_group_name_H-M   'P 1'
#
loop_
_entity.id
_entity.type
_entity.pdbx_description
1 polymer ?
#
loop_
_entity_poly.entity_id
_entity_poly.type
_entity_poly.pdbx_seq_one_letter_code
_entity_poly.pdbx_strand_id
1 'polypeptide(L)'
;MTAVGAREVYQLFRDVALQQKTLRPDVGPHWRDVDTGSVWVRIDQHRIALFKDAGRLHHCLRCELDDGRVAEQQAWDSPGTDPLELLSVWERTQLLRALAG
;
A
#
# COMPACT_ATOMS: atom_id res chain seq x y z
N MET A 1 5.49 -16.91 -15.25
CA MET A 1 4.95 -15.63 -14.73
C MET A 1 5.63 -15.30 -13.43
N THR A 2 6.15 -14.09 -13.31
CA THR A 2 6.89 -13.69 -12.12
C THR A 2 5.91 -13.19 -11.06
N ALA A 3 6.00 -13.71 -9.84
CA ALA A 3 5.18 -13.23 -8.73
C ALA A 3 5.58 -11.81 -8.35
N VAL A 4 4.62 -11.04 -7.85
CA VAL A 4 4.90 -9.71 -7.33
C VAL A 4 5.57 -9.85 -5.97
N GLY A 5 6.74 -9.28 -5.82
CA GLY A 5 7.49 -9.31 -4.57
C GLY A 5 7.21 -8.08 -3.71
N ALA A 6 7.54 -8.19 -2.42
CA ALA A 6 7.38 -7.08 -1.49
C ALA A 6 8.14 -5.83 -1.95
N ARG A 7 9.30 -6.00 -2.58
CA ARG A 7 10.09 -4.88 -3.08
C ARG A 7 9.40 -4.12 -4.19
N GLU A 8 8.68 -4.79 -5.08
CA GLU A 8 7.94 -4.12 -6.13
C GLU A 8 6.84 -3.25 -5.54
N VAL A 9 6.12 -3.76 -4.54
CA VAL A 9 5.07 -3.02 -3.87
C VAL A 9 5.67 -1.86 -3.06
N TYR A 10 6.76 -2.10 -2.35
CA TYR A 10 7.49 -1.07 -1.64
C TYR A 10 7.88 0.08 -2.59
N GLN A 11 8.35 -0.25 -3.80
CA GLN A 11 8.76 0.76 -4.76
C GLN A 11 7.60 1.68 -5.14
N LEU A 12 6.38 1.15 -5.25
CA LEU A 12 5.20 1.96 -5.51
C LEU A 12 4.95 2.95 -4.37
N PHE A 13 5.03 2.49 -3.13
CA PHE A 13 4.84 3.38 -1.97
C PHE A 13 5.95 4.44 -1.89
N ARG A 14 7.17 4.07 -2.18
CA ARG A 14 8.29 5.01 -2.20
C ARG A 14 8.09 6.08 -3.27
N ASP A 15 7.61 5.70 -4.43
CA ASP A 15 7.35 6.64 -5.52
C ASP A 15 6.26 7.64 -5.14
N VAL A 16 5.24 7.21 -4.38
CA VAL A 16 4.23 8.11 -3.82
C VAL A 16 4.87 9.08 -2.83
N ALA A 17 5.73 8.58 -1.94
CA ALA A 17 6.42 9.40 -0.96
C ALA A 17 7.31 10.46 -1.63
N LEU A 18 7.91 10.13 -2.76
CA LEU A 18 8.76 11.04 -3.53
C LEU A 18 7.96 11.89 -4.53
N GLN A 19 6.64 11.77 -4.52
CA GLN A 19 5.73 12.49 -5.42
C GLN A 19 5.95 12.18 -6.90
N GLN A 20 6.49 11.02 -7.22
CA GLN A 20 6.67 10.56 -8.58
C GLN A 20 5.47 9.78 -9.10
N LYS A 21 4.60 9.30 -8.20
CA LYS A 21 3.33 8.66 -8.52
C LYS A 21 2.24 9.23 -7.65
N THR A 22 1.01 9.18 -8.16
CA THR A 22 -0.16 9.73 -7.46
C THR A 22 -0.94 8.60 -6.80
N LEU A 23 -1.24 8.76 -5.51
CA LEU A 23 -2.13 7.87 -4.77
C LEU A 23 -3.51 8.48 -4.73
N ARG A 24 -4.54 7.70 -5.04
CA ARG A 24 -5.94 8.11 -5.02
C ARG A 24 -6.79 7.05 -4.32
N PRO A 25 -7.94 7.46 -3.72
CA PRO A 25 -8.89 6.47 -3.22
C PRO A 25 -9.41 5.60 -4.36
N ASP A 26 -9.64 4.32 -4.08
CA ASP A 26 -10.34 3.43 -4.99
C ASP A 26 -11.78 3.25 -4.49
N VAL A 27 -12.50 2.25 -4.99
CA VAL A 27 -13.87 1.99 -4.53
C VAL A 27 -13.88 1.60 -3.05
N GLY A 28 -14.96 1.98 -2.37
CA GLY A 28 -15.14 1.71 -0.95
C GLY A 28 -14.83 2.92 -0.09
N PRO A 29 -14.72 2.74 1.23
CA PRO A 29 -14.55 3.85 2.15
C PRO A 29 -13.18 4.51 1.98
N HIS A 30 -13.16 5.82 2.22
CA HIS A 30 -11.92 6.58 2.23
C HIS A 30 -11.08 6.19 3.45
N TRP A 31 -9.76 6.29 3.33
CA TRP A 31 -8.83 5.97 4.42
C TRP A 31 -9.23 6.61 5.75
N ARG A 32 -9.57 7.89 5.75
CA ARG A 32 -9.89 8.63 6.97
C ARG A 32 -11.21 8.20 7.62
N ASP A 33 -12.10 7.55 6.86
CA ASP A 33 -13.41 7.13 7.35
C ASP A 33 -13.39 5.73 7.96
N VAL A 34 -12.26 5.03 7.88
CA VAL A 34 -12.09 3.69 8.43
C VAL A 34 -11.24 3.77 9.68
N ASP A 35 -11.70 3.16 10.77
CA ASP A 35 -10.88 3.01 11.97
C ASP A 35 -10.09 1.71 11.92
N THR A 36 -10.76 0.61 11.63
CA THR A 36 -10.13 -0.70 11.49
C THR A 36 -10.77 -1.43 10.32
N GLY A 37 -9.96 -1.91 9.40
CA GLY A 37 -10.43 -2.63 8.24
C GLY A 37 -9.55 -2.42 7.02
N SER A 38 -9.98 -2.98 5.90
CA SER A 38 -9.25 -2.85 4.64
C SER A 38 -9.64 -1.56 3.92
N VAL A 39 -8.66 -0.92 3.31
CA VAL A 39 -8.86 0.29 2.50
C VAL A 39 -8.18 0.07 1.17
N TRP A 40 -8.92 0.25 0.09
CA TRP A 40 -8.40 0.13 -1.26
C TRP A 40 -7.97 1.49 -1.77
N VAL A 41 -6.76 1.54 -2.31
CA VAL A 41 -6.22 2.76 -2.94
C VAL A 41 -5.67 2.40 -4.31
N ARG A 42 -5.48 3.43 -5.12
CA ARG A 42 -4.92 3.28 -6.46
C ARG A 42 -3.65 4.12 -6.54
N ILE A 43 -2.56 3.48 -6.94
CA ILE A 43 -1.30 4.17 -7.24
C ILE A 43 -1.11 4.05 -8.75
N ASP A 44 -1.30 5.15 -9.48
CA ASP A 44 -1.40 5.17 -10.94
C ASP A 44 -2.46 4.17 -11.41
N GLN A 45 -2.08 3.09 -12.10
CA GLN A 45 -3.00 2.08 -12.59
C GLN A 45 -3.03 0.83 -11.70
N HIS A 46 -2.27 0.82 -10.61
CA HIS A 46 -2.19 -0.32 -9.71
C HIS A 46 -3.16 -0.16 -8.56
N ARG A 47 -3.78 -1.26 -8.13
CA ARG A 47 -4.72 -1.28 -7.00
C ARG A 47 -4.07 -1.96 -5.81
N ILE A 48 -4.14 -1.33 -4.65
CA ILE A 48 -3.52 -1.86 -3.44
C ILE A 48 -4.52 -1.81 -2.30
N ALA A 49 -4.63 -2.92 -1.56
CA ALA A 49 -5.43 -2.99 -0.34
C ALA A 49 -4.50 -2.89 0.86
N LEU A 50 -4.82 -1.95 1.73
CA LEU A 50 -4.08 -1.70 2.96
C LEU A 50 -4.96 -2.05 4.16
N PHE A 51 -4.36 -2.56 5.21
CA PHE A 51 -5.08 -2.81 6.47
C PHE A 51 -4.81 -1.69 7.45
N LYS A 52 -5.88 -1.07 7.93
CA LYS A 52 -5.83 -0.03 8.95
C LYS A 52 -6.30 -0.62 10.26
N ASP A 53 -5.55 -0.41 11.33
CA ASP A 53 -5.87 -0.96 12.64
C ASP A 53 -5.80 0.16 13.68
N ALA A 54 -6.94 0.42 14.34
CA ALA A 54 -7.06 1.46 15.35
C ALA A 54 -6.48 2.80 14.87
N GLY A 55 -6.83 3.20 13.66
CA GLY A 55 -6.37 4.46 13.07
C GLY A 55 -4.96 4.43 12.51
N ARG A 56 -4.28 3.29 12.52
CA ARG A 56 -2.88 3.17 12.07
C ARG A 56 -2.76 2.32 10.82
N LEU A 57 -1.83 2.69 9.95
CA LEU A 57 -1.44 1.89 8.81
C LEU A 57 -0.67 0.66 9.31
N HIS A 58 -1.25 -0.52 9.17
CA HIS A 58 -0.72 -1.74 9.77
C HIS A 58 0.10 -2.55 8.78
N HIS A 59 -0.55 -3.04 7.70
CA HIS A 59 0.17 -3.86 6.73
C HIS A 59 -0.53 -3.79 5.37
N CYS A 60 0.14 -4.33 4.35
CA CYS A 60 -0.39 -4.42 3.01
C CYS A 60 -1.07 -5.78 2.82
N LEU A 61 -2.34 -5.76 2.38
CA LEU A 61 -3.12 -6.99 2.20
C LEU A 61 -2.95 -7.58 0.81
N ARG A 62 -2.94 -6.73 -0.21
CA ARG A 62 -2.99 -7.20 -1.59
C ARG A 62 -2.49 -6.11 -2.52
N CYS A 63 -1.87 -6.50 -3.61
CA CYS A 63 -1.45 -5.60 -4.68
C CYS A 63 -1.83 -6.22 -6.01
N GLU A 64 -2.57 -5.46 -6.82
CA GLU A 64 -2.95 -5.84 -8.18
C GLU A 64 -2.29 -4.87 -9.14
N LEU A 65 -1.29 -5.34 -9.86
CA LEU A 65 -0.58 -4.52 -10.83
C LEU A 65 -1.38 -4.41 -12.12
N ASP A 66 -1.13 -3.35 -12.88
CA ASP A 66 -1.84 -3.08 -14.13
C ASP A 66 -1.57 -4.12 -15.22
N ASP A 67 -0.49 -4.89 -15.09
CA ASP A 67 -0.15 -5.98 -16.02
C ASP A 67 -0.84 -7.29 -15.67
N GLY A 68 -1.69 -7.31 -14.64
CA GLY A 68 -2.46 -8.49 -14.22
C GLY A 68 -1.79 -9.34 -13.15
N ARG A 69 -0.56 -9.02 -12.77
CA ARG A 69 0.10 -9.74 -11.68
C ARG A 69 -0.52 -9.33 -10.34
N VAL A 70 -0.67 -10.29 -9.44
CA VAL A 70 -1.30 -10.09 -8.15
C VAL A 70 -0.41 -10.70 -7.06
N ALA A 71 -0.30 -10.00 -5.93
CA ALA A 71 0.32 -10.52 -4.73
C ALA A 71 -0.59 -10.28 -3.55
N GLU A 72 -0.59 -11.23 -2.62
CA GLU A 72 -1.36 -11.14 -1.38
C GLU A 72 -0.42 -11.19 -0.17
N GLN A 73 -0.97 -10.94 1.01
CA GLN A 73 -0.21 -10.89 2.24
C GLN A 73 0.70 -12.11 2.45
N GLN A 74 0.30 -13.28 1.98
CA GLN A 74 1.08 -14.50 2.10
C GLN A 74 2.47 -14.39 1.46
N ALA A 75 2.63 -13.49 0.49
CA ALA A 75 3.92 -13.29 -0.17
C ALA A 75 4.93 -12.57 0.73
N TRP A 76 4.46 -11.94 1.80
CA TRP A 76 5.29 -11.17 2.73
C TRP A 76 4.86 -11.33 4.19
N ASP A 77 4.39 -12.51 4.59
CA ASP A 77 3.96 -12.75 5.96
C ASP A 77 5.12 -13.04 6.92
N SER A 78 6.32 -13.24 6.42
CA SER A 78 7.51 -13.37 7.25
C SER A 78 7.83 -12.02 7.91
N PRO A 79 8.30 -12.01 9.18
CA PRO A 79 8.63 -10.76 9.86
C PRO A 79 9.60 -9.89 9.04
N GLY A 80 9.28 -8.59 8.96
CA GLY A 80 10.14 -7.62 8.27
C GLY A 80 10.06 -7.61 6.76
N THR A 81 9.15 -8.38 6.15
CA THR A 81 9.04 -8.46 4.69
C THR A 81 7.83 -7.74 4.11
N ASP A 82 6.93 -7.22 4.95
CA ASP A 82 5.79 -6.44 4.48
C ASP A 82 6.30 -5.19 3.76
N PRO A 83 5.73 -4.84 2.58
CA PRO A 83 6.18 -3.66 1.83
C PRO A 83 6.20 -2.38 2.66
N LEU A 84 5.26 -2.22 3.60
CA LEU A 84 5.21 -1.04 4.46
C LEU A 84 6.35 -1.01 5.48
N GLU A 85 6.83 -2.17 5.89
CA GLU A 85 7.96 -2.25 6.83
C GLU A 85 9.29 -1.89 6.17
N LEU A 86 9.36 -1.96 4.85
CA LEU A 86 10.56 -1.58 4.10
C LEU A 86 10.71 -0.06 3.99
N LEU A 87 9.65 0.69 4.24
CA LEU A 87 9.68 2.15 4.16
C LEU A 87 10.45 2.75 5.32
N SER A 88 11.21 3.81 5.06
CA SER A 88 11.80 4.62 6.11
C SER A 88 10.69 5.38 6.86
N VAL A 89 11.03 5.93 8.02
CA VAL A 89 10.08 6.73 8.80
C VAL A 89 9.57 7.91 7.98
N TRP A 90 10.46 8.59 7.25
CA TRP A 90 10.08 9.72 6.41
C TRP A 90 9.15 9.29 5.27
N GLU A 91 9.48 8.20 4.58
CA GLU A 91 8.67 7.67 3.49
C GLU A 91 7.27 7.30 3.98
N ARG A 92 7.20 6.63 5.13
CA ARG A 92 5.92 6.23 5.72
C ARG A 92 5.08 7.45 6.10
N THR A 93 5.71 8.49 6.63
CA THR A 93 5.01 9.74 6.95
C THR A 93 4.44 10.40 5.70
N GLN A 94 5.18 10.42 4.60
CA GLN A 94 4.68 10.99 3.35
C GLN A 94 3.54 10.17 2.76
N LEU A 95 3.63 8.84 2.87
CA LEU A 95 2.55 7.96 2.43
C LEU A 95 1.27 8.23 3.24
N LEU A 96 1.38 8.37 4.55
CA LEU A 96 0.23 8.67 5.40
C LEU A 96 -0.42 10.01 5.04
N ARG A 97 0.37 11.00 4.68
CA ARG A 97 -0.16 12.29 4.21
C ARG A 97 -0.94 12.13 2.91
N ALA A 98 -0.44 11.32 1.99
CA ALA A 98 -1.13 11.04 0.73
C ALA A 98 -2.45 10.31 0.98
N LEU A 99 -2.47 9.38 1.93
CA LEU A 99 -3.68 8.64 2.30
C LEU A 99 -4.74 9.57 2.91
N ALA A 100 -4.31 10.53 3.72
CA ALA A 100 -5.22 11.47 4.39
C ALA A 100 -5.73 12.59 3.47
N GLY A 101 -5.04 12.81 2.37
CA GLY A 101 -5.38 13.86 1.38
C GLY A 101 -6.50 13.45 0.44
#